data_edba9f0176bcdd39fce3a8664d75f837
#
_entry.id   edba9f0176bcdd39fce3a8664d75f837
#
_cell.length_a   1.000
_cell.length_b   1.000
_cell.length_c   1.000
_cell.angle_alpha   90.00
_cell.angle_beta   90.00
_cell.angle_gamma   90.00
#
_symmetry.space_group_name_H-M   'P 1'
#
loop_
_entity.id
_entity.type
_entity.pdbx_description
1 polymer ?
#
loop_
_entity_poly.entity_id
_entity_poly.type
_entity_poly.pdbx_seq_one_letter_code
_entity_poly.pdbx_strand_id
1 'polypeptide(L)'
;MLPDSADIDRRLEFFSELLSCQNHFYRWVYDSDGFLQQTNCKDLALNKLFVKSSSFQYLLEHSRESSAPLLLSSSLNLSWCAAFEHLDGKLHRIHVIGPVFTSEPPLSEISNVLKSSRITDHWKPKFIAILQRVPVTSTSSLLQQLLMLHYCITNEKLLVSDIVFQHNTAPLSNEGSTVGRDRMNVYRAEQAMLRMVREGDSQYEEALGAVA
;
A
#
# COMPACT_ATOMS: atom_id res chain seq x y z
N MET A 1 -27.97 -5.18 3.73
CA MET A 1 -28.37 -4.29 2.63
C MET A 1 -27.06 -3.83 2.00
N LEU A 2 -26.78 -4.24 0.77
CA LEU A 2 -25.55 -3.82 0.09
C LEU A 2 -25.60 -2.30 -0.10
N PRO A 3 -24.48 -1.57 0.09
CA PRO A 3 -24.48 -0.13 -0.10
C PRO A 3 -24.77 0.20 -1.57
N ASP A 4 -25.58 1.21 -1.79
CA ASP A 4 -25.84 1.76 -3.12
C ASP A 4 -24.54 2.42 -3.64
N SER A 5 -24.23 2.27 -4.93
CA SER A 5 -23.07 2.85 -5.58
C SER A 5 -22.96 4.36 -5.32
N ALA A 6 -24.08 5.09 -5.33
CA ALA A 6 -24.12 6.52 -5.04
C ALA A 6 -23.70 6.85 -3.60
N ASP A 7 -24.00 5.97 -2.65
CA ASP A 7 -23.58 6.14 -1.25
C ASP A 7 -22.08 5.86 -1.06
N ILE A 8 -21.55 4.87 -1.78
CA ILE A 8 -20.11 4.61 -1.84
C ILE A 8 -19.38 5.82 -2.41
N ASP A 9 -19.81 6.36 -3.54
CA ASP A 9 -19.17 7.50 -4.21
C ASP A 9 -19.14 8.73 -3.31
N ARG A 10 -20.23 9.04 -2.59
CA ARG A 10 -20.29 10.15 -1.63
C ARG A 10 -19.30 9.98 -0.48
N ARG A 11 -19.16 8.78 0.09
CA ARG A 11 -18.20 8.49 1.14
C ARG A 11 -16.75 8.58 0.65
N LEU A 12 -16.50 8.13 -0.57
CA LEU A 12 -15.19 8.22 -1.21
C LEU A 12 -14.79 9.64 -1.58
N GLU A 13 -15.75 10.49 -1.94
CA GLU A 13 -15.51 11.92 -2.17
C GLU A 13 -15.07 12.59 -0.86
N PHE A 14 -15.82 12.41 0.22
CA PHE A 14 -15.45 12.92 1.53
C PHE A 14 -14.10 12.39 2.02
N PHE A 15 -13.83 11.11 1.83
CA PHE A 15 -12.52 10.52 2.13
C PHE A 15 -11.39 11.19 1.34
N SER A 16 -11.62 11.49 0.06
CA SER A 16 -10.64 12.16 -0.81
C SER A 16 -10.35 13.59 -0.37
N GLU A 17 -11.37 14.31 0.12
CA GLU A 17 -11.21 15.64 0.72
C GLU A 17 -10.35 15.57 1.98
N LEU A 18 -10.62 14.61 2.89
CA LEU A 18 -9.81 14.41 4.09
C LEU A 18 -8.35 14.07 3.78
N LEU A 19 -8.11 13.20 2.79
CA LEU A 19 -6.75 12.89 2.34
C LEU A 19 -6.01 14.14 1.84
N SER A 20 -6.71 14.99 1.12
CA SER A 20 -6.14 16.23 0.58
C SER A 20 -5.76 17.23 1.67
N CYS A 21 -6.50 17.25 2.78
CA CYS A 21 -6.24 18.15 3.92
C CYS A 21 -5.07 17.68 4.82
N GLN A 22 -4.88 16.37 4.95
CA GLN A 22 -3.94 15.82 5.93
C GLN A 22 -2.53 15.56 5.35
N ASN A 23 -2.47 15.00 4.18
CA ASN A 23 -1.21 14.63 3.51
C ASN A 23 -1.51 14.56 2.02
N HIS A 24 -0.62 15.01 1.18
CA HIS A 24 -0.80 14.99 -0.28
C HIS A 24 -0.75 13.56 -0.86
N PHE A 25 -1.57 12.66 -0.32
CA PHE A 25 -1.70 11.31 -0.85
C PHE A 25 -2.35 11.34 -2.25
N TYR A 26 -1.79 10.57 -3.15
CA TYR A 26 -2.42 10.34 -4.43
C TYR A 26 -3.42 9.18 -4.30
N ARG A 27 -4.57 9.36 -4.91
CA ARG A 27 -5.58 8.32 -5.07
C ARG A 27 -5.70 7.95 -6.54
N TRP A 28 -5.77 6.66 -6.78
CA TRP A 28 -5.94 6.07 -8.10
C TRP A 28 -7.14 5.14 -8.06
N VAL A 29 -7.97 5.17 -9.08
CA VAL A 29 -9.10 4.26 -9.25
C VAL A 29 -8.90 3.53 -10.56
N TYR A 30 -8.83 2.22 -10.49
CA TYR A 30 -8.75 1.34 -11.65
C TYR A 30 -10.04 0.54 -11.78
N ASP A 31 -10.39 0.13 -13.01
CA ASP A 31 -11.43 -0.87 -13.22
C ASP A 31 -10.93 -2.29 -12.89
N SER A 32 -11.80 -3.28 -13.07
CA SER A 32 -11.50 -4.70 -12.83
C SER A 32 -10.36 -5.25 -13.70
N ASP A 33 -10.08 -4.63 -14.84
CA ASP A 33 -9.04 -5.03 -15.77
C ASP A 33 -7.71 -4.28 -15.54
N GLY A 34 -7.70 -3.33 -14.59
CA GLY A 34 -6.52 -2.55 -14.22
C GLY A 34 -6.31 -1.30 -15.07
N PHE A 35 -7.31 -0.83 -15.83
CA PHE A 35 -7.23 0.45 -16.52
C PHE A 35 -7.57 1.60 -15.59
N LEU A 36 -6.72 2.64 -15.61
CA LEU A 36 -6.90 3.82 -14.80
C LEU A 36 -8.15 4.59 -15.21
N GLN A 37 -9.10 4.75 -14.27
CA GLN A 37 -10.36 5.49 -14.47
C GLN A 37 -10.26 6.90 -13.90
N GLN A 38 -9.68 7.07 -12.72
CA GLN A 38 -9.64 8.35 -12.04
C GLN A 38 -8.35 8.49 -11.19
N THR A 39 -7.82 9.69 -11.09
CA THR A 39 -6.74 10.03 -10.16
C THR A 39 -6.72 11.52 -9.84
N ASN A 40 -6.24 11.89 -8.65
CA ASN A 40 -5.90 13.26 -8.29
C ASN A 40 -4.40 13.59 -8.54
N CYS A 41 -3.60 12.60 -8.96
CA CYS A 41 -2.18 12.79 -9.26
C CYS A 41 -2.00 13.39 -10.65
N LYS A 42 -1.33 14.55 -10.70
CA LYS A 42 -0.99 15.20 -11.98
C LYS A 42 0.21 14.54 -12.68
N ASP A 43 1.04 13.81 -11.94
CA ASP A 43 2.25 13.17 -12.47
C ASP A 43 1.96 11.71 -12.85
N LEU A 44 1.52 11.50 -14.06
CA LEU A 44 1.20 10.17 -14.59
C LEU A 44 2.43 9.24 -14.71
N ALA A 45 3.65 9.74 -14.53
CA ALA A 45 4.83 8.88 -14.50
C ALA A 45 4.85 7.97 -13.27
N LEU A 46 4.28 8.41 -12.14
CA LEU A 46 4.09 7.57 -10.96
C LEU A 46 3.12 6.41 -11.24
N ASN A 47 2.05 6.67 -12.00
CA ASN A 47 1.14 5.61 -12.44
C ASN A 47 1.86 4.58 -13.32
N LYS A 48 2.64 5.04 -14.30
CA LYS A 48 3.39 4.15 -15.18
C LYS A 48 4.40 3.28 -14.42
N LEU A 49 5.00 3.84 -13.37
CA LEU A 49 5.89 3.11 -12.48
C LEU A 49 5.13 1.97 -11.76
N PHE A 50 3.97 2.29 -11.20
CA PHE A 50 3.17 1.33 -10.47
C PHE A 50 2.65 0.22 -11.38
N VAL A 51 2.01 0.56 -12.49
CA VAL A 51 1.43 -0.40 -13.44
C VAL A 51 2.48 -1.37 -14.03
N LYS A 52 3.74 -0.93 -14.16
CA LYS A 52 4.84 -1.78 -14.62
C LYS A 52 5.51 -2.59 -13.52
N SER A 53 5.13 -2.42 -12.27
CA SER A 53 5.71 -3.13 -11.14
C SER A 53 5.09 -4.52 -10.96
N SER A 54 5.85 -5.45 -10.36
CA SER A 54 5.32 -6.73 -9.91
C SER A 54 4.23 -6.59 -8.84
N SER A 55 4.25 -5.48 -8.11
CA SER A 55 3.22 -5.16 -7.11
C SER A 55 1.86 -4.94 -7.76
N PHE A 56 1.81 -4.33 -8.95
CA PHE A 56 0.54 -4.14 -9.67
C PHE A 56 -0.01 -5.45 -10.24
N GLN A 57 0.86 -6.33 -10.74
CA GLN A 57 0.43 -7.66 -11.18
C GLN A 57 -0.15 -8.46 -10.01
N TYR A 58 0.54 -8.45 -8.87
CA TYR A 58 0.05 -9.09 -7.66
C TYR A 58 -1.30 -8.49 -7.20
N LEU A 59 -1.47 -7.17 -7.28
CA LEU A 59 -2.72 -6.50 -6.98
C LEU A 59 -3.88 -7.04 -7.82
N LEU A 60 -3.68 -7.18 -9.14
CA LEU A 60 -4.72 -7.69 -10.05
C LEU A 60 -5.03 -9.17 -9.80
N GLU A 61 -4.04 -9.98 -9.51
CA GLU A 61 -4.23 -11.39 -9.15
C GLU A 61 -5.02 -11.51 -7.85
N HIS A 62 -4.58 -10.79 -6.80
CA HIS A 62 -5.24 -10.81 -5.50
C HIS A 62 -6.69 -10.30 -5.57
N SER A 63 -6.96 -9.25 -6.36
CA SER A 63 -8.30 -8.67 -6.48
C SER A 63 -9.34 -9.61 -7.08
N ARG A 64 -8.92 -10.66 -7.78
CA ARG A 64 -9.77 -11.71 -8.35
C ARG A 64 -10.09 -12.81 -7.34
N GLU A 65 -9.20 -13.01 -6.37
CA GLU A 65 -9.25 -14.12 -5.43
C GLU A 65 -9.76 -13.70 -4.04
N SER A 66 -9.58 -12.43 -3.69
CA SER A 66 -9.85 -11.92 -2.35
C SER A 66 -10.34 -10.48 -2.36
N SER A 67 -11.20 -10.14 -1.40
CA SER A 67 -11.63 -8.77 -1.11
C SER A 67 -10.82 -8.11 0.01
N ALA A 68 -9.87 -8.84 0.62
CA ALA A 68 -9.05 -8.31 1.70
C ALA A 68 -8.16 -7.16 1.21
N PRO A 69 -8.09 -6.03 1.93
CA PRO A 69 -7.27 -4.90 1.52
C PRO A 69 -5.78 -5.24 1.57
N LEU A 70 -5.00 -4.59 0.71
CA LEU A 70 -3.58 -4.85 0.51
C LEU A 70 -2.70 -3.68 0.93
N LEU A 71 -1.56 -3.99 1.55
CA LEU A 71 -0.38 -3.13 1.57
C LEU A 71 0.67 -3.71 0.62
N LEU A 72 1.05 -2.92 -0.36
CA LEU A 72 2.01 -3.27 -1.41
C LEU A 72 3.31 -2.50 -1.22
N SER A 73 4.44 -3.14 -1.45
CA SER A 73 5.75 -2.48 -1.41
C SER A 73 6.57 -2.82 -2.65
N SER A 74 7.30 -1.84 -3.17
CA SER A 74 8.21 -2.02 -4.30
C SER A 74 9.67 -2.13 -3.86
N SER A 75 10.53 -2.50 -4.79
CA SER A 75 11.99 -2.50 -4.60
C SER A 75 12.58 -1.10 -4.36
N LEU A 76 11.83 -0.04 -4.65
CA LEU A 76 12.19 1.35 -4.37
C LEU A 76 11.73 1.83 -2.98
N ASN A 77 11.28 0.94 -2.10
CA ASN A 77 10.65 1.26 -0.81
C ASN A 77 9.41 2.15 -0.94
N LEU A 78 8.82 2.20 -2.13
CA LEU A 78 7.52 2.84 -2.33
C LEU A 78 6.43 1.90 -1.84
N SER A 79 5.47 2.45 -1.11
CA SER A 79 4.33 1.70 -0.60
C SER A 79 3.03 2.23 -1.17
N TRP A 80 2.11 1.31 -1.44
CA TRP A 80 0.73 1.58 -1.86
C TRP A 80 -0.22 0.78 -1.00
N CYS A 81 -1.41 1.31 -0.81
CA CYS A 81 -2.52 0.59 -0.22
C CYS A 81 -3.62 0.41 -1.25
N ALA A 82 -4.29 -0.75 -1.24
CA ALA A 82 -5.39 -1.03 -2.13
C ALA A 82 -6.60 -1.61 -1.38
N ALA A 83 -7.79 -1.16 -1.76
CA ALA A 83 -9.06 -1.71 -1.33
C ALA A 83 -9.98 -1.94 -2.54
N PHE A 84 -10.89 -2.90 -2.43
CA PHE A 84 -11.65 -3.45 -3.55
C PHE A 84 -13.13 -3.15 -3.38
N GLU A 85 -13.72 -2.60 -4.42
CA GLU A 85 -15.15 -2.37 -4.50
C GLU A 85 -15.81 -3.48 -5.32
N HIS A 86 -16.75 -4.16 -4.69
CA HIS A 86 -17.53 -5.21 -5.33
C HIS A 86 -18.98 -4.78 -5.44
N LEU A 87 -19.56 -4.95 -6.62
CA LEU A 87 -21.00 -4.80 -6.87
C LEU A 87 -21.55 -6.15 -7.31
N ASP A 88 -22.61 -6.59 -6.65
CA ASP A 88 -23.24 -7.90 -6.90
C ASP A 88 -22.26 -9.09 -6.87
N GLY A 89 -21.26 -9.01 -5.96
CA GLY A 89 -20.25 -10.05 -5.79
C GLY A 89 -19.15 -10.06 -6.86
N LYS A 90 -19.15 -9.08 -7.80
CA LYS A 90 -18.12 -8.92 -8.83
C LYS A 90 -17.25 -7.71 -8.52
N LEU A 91 -15.95 -7.84 -8.75
CA LEU A 91 -15.03 -6.72 -8.67
C LEU A 91 -15.46 -5.64 -9.67
N HIS A 92 -15.69 -4.43 -9.16
CA HIS A 92 -16.10 -3.27 -9.94
C HIS A 92 -14.96 -2.28 -10.10
N ARG A 93 -14.36 -1.84 -8.98
CA ARG A 93 -13.27 -0.87 -8.96
C ARG A 93 -12.18 -1.28 -7.97
N ILE A 94 -10.95 -0.93 -8.27
CA ILE A 94 -9.79 -1.06 -7.39
C ILE A 94 -9.35 0.34 -6.98
N HIS A 95 -9.41 0.65 -5.70
CA HIS A 95 -8.99 1.93 -5.16
C HIS A 95 -7.60 1.80 -4.55
N VAL A 96 -6.67 2.63 -5.01
CA VAL A 96 -5.28 2.62 -4.55
C VAL A 96 -4.91 3.99 -3.99
N ILE A 97 -4.20 4.00 -2.85
CA ILE A 97 -3.60 5.18 -2.24
C ILE A 97 -2.08 5.02 -2.32
N GLY A 98 -1.38 6.08 -2.60
CA GLY A 98 0.09 6.10 -2.73
C GLY A 98 0.53 6.61 -4.11
N PRO A 99 1.83 6.53 -4.41
CA PRO A 99 2.90 5.99 -3.61
C PRO A 99 3.25 6.87 -2.41
N VAL A 100 3.80 6.24 -1.38
CA VAL A 100 4.42 6.93 -0.26
C VAL A 100 5.73 6.24 0.10
N PHE A 101 6.64 6.99 0.75
CA PHE A 101 7.75 6.40 1.48
C PHE A 101 7.35 6.20 2.94
N THR A 102 7.63 5.05 3.52
CA THR A 102 7.38 4.78 4.95
C THR A 102 8.54 5.21 5.85
N SER A 103 9.66 5.55 5.26
CA SER A 103 10.83 6.20 5.87
C SER A 103 11.51 7.06 4.81
N GLU A 104 12.26 8.08 5.22
CA GLU A 104 13.06 8.86 4.27
C GLU A 104 14.02 7.94 3.51
N PRO A 105 13.87 7.80 2.19
CA PRO A 105 14.77 6.95 1.43
C PRO A 105 16.13 7.65 1.31
N PRO A 106 17.24 6.99 1.61
CA PRO A 106 18.55 7.53 1.31
C PRO A 106 18.69 7.75 -0.20
N LEU A 107 19.05 8.95 -0.63
CA LEU A 107 19.23 9.27 -2.07
C LEU A 107 20.21 8.31 -2.75
N SER A 108 21.19 7.79 -2.00
CA SER A 108 22.11 6.76 -2.45
C SER A 108 21.41 5.43 -2.83
N GLU A 109 20.40 5.00 -2.07
CA GLU A 109 19.65 3.79 -2.39
C GLU A 109 18.82 3.97 -3.66
N ILE A 110 18.11 5.09 -3.79
CA ILE A 110 17.38 5.42 -5.02
C ILE A 110 18.32 5.41 -6.22
N SER A 111 19.50 6.06 -6.09
CA SER A 111 20.49 6.10 -7.15
C SER A 111 21.03 4.72 -7.52
N ASN A 112 21.26 3.84 -6.54
CA ASN A 112 21.73 2.48 -6.78
C ASN A 112 20.68 1.61 -7.45
N VAL A 113 19.42 1.68 -7.02
CA VAL A 113 18.31 0.96 -7.67
C VAL A 113 18.12 1.46 -9.10
N LEU A 114 18.25 2.77 -9.35
CA LEU A 114 18.16 3.31 -10.70
C LEU A 114 19.35 2.93 -11.59
N LYS A 115 20.56 2.73 -11.03
CA LYS A 115 21.72 2.21 -11.77
C LYS A 115 21.53 0.77 -12.20
N SER A 116 20.93 -0.06 -11.36
CA SER A 116 20.62 -1.47 -11.66
C SER A 116 19.37 -1.64 -12.54
N SER A 117 18.55 -0.61 -12.67
CA SER A 117 17.35 -0.62 -13.50
C SER A 117 17.70 -0.40 -14.99
N ARG A 118 16.87 -0.98 -15.90
CA ARG A 118 16.99 -0.76 -17.34
C ARG A 118 16.51 0.64 -17.79
N ILE A 119 16.46 1.62 -16.87
CA ILE A 119 16.10 2.99 -17.17
C ILE A 119 17.30 3.68 -17.84
N THR A 120 17.07 4.28 -19.01
CA THR A 120 18.11 5.02 -19.73
C THR A 120 18.59 6.23 -18.93
N ASP A 121 19.88 6.56 -18.99
CA ASP A 121 20.52 7.61 -18.19
C ASP A 121 19.85 8.99 -18.34
N HIS A 122 19.27 9.26 -19.51
CA HIS A 122 18.52 10.50 -19.77
C HIS A 122 17.26 10.66 -18.89
N TRP A 123 16.63 9.55 -18.48
CA TRP A 123 15.41 9.58 -17.66
C TRP A 123 15.68 9.56 -16.17
N LYS A 124 16.87 9.14 -15.73
CA LYS A 124 17.23 9.02 -14.31
C LYS A 124 17.04 10.32 -13.51
N PRO A 125 17.51 11.51 -13.98
CA PRO A 125 17.30 12.76 -13.24
C PRO A 125 15.82 13.13 -13.09
N LYS A 126 15.03 12.93 -14.15
CA LYS A 126 13.58 13.18 -14.11
C LYS A 126 12.89 12.24 -13.11
N PHE A 127 13.34 11.00 -13.08
CA PHE A 127 12.79 10.00 -12.18
C PHE A 127 13.09 10.31 -10.72
N ILE A 128 14.34 10.73 -10.41
CA ILE A 128 14.72 11.19 -9.07
C ILE A 128 13.87 12.39 -8.65
N ALA A 129 13.68 13.38 -9.53
CA ALA A 129 12.86 14.55 -9.24
C ALA A 129 11.37 14.20 -8.98
N ILE A 130 10.85 13.15 -9.60
CA ILE A 130 9.51 12.63 -9.35
C ILE A 130 9.45 11.95 -7.97
N LEU A 131 10.44 11.10 -7.67
CA LEU A 131 10.49 10.39 -6.39
C LEU A 131 10.66 11.33 -5.20
N GLN A 132 11.39 12.46 -5.36
CA GLN A 132 11.53 13.48 -4.32
C GLN A 132 10.21 14.18 -3.94
N ARG A 133 9.18 14.09 -4.78
CA ARG A 133 7.84 14.64 -4.50
C ARG A 133 6.92 13.63 -3.84
N VAL A 134 7.34 12.38 -3.75
CA VAL A 134 6.55 11.34 -3.08
C VAL A 134 6.55 11.64 -1.58
N PRO A 135 5.38 11.70 -0.94
CA PRO A 135 5.29 12.02 0.47
C PRO A 135 5.90 10.91 1.33
N VAL A 136 6.45 11.32 2.48
CA VAL A 136 6.91 10.41 3.52
C VAL A 136 5.84 10.34 4.60
N THR A 137 5.44 9.14 5.01
CA THR A 137 4.46 8.94 6.07
C THR A 137 4.78 7.70 6.89
N SER A 138 4.24 7.59 8.10
CA SER A 138 4.42 6.38 8.90
C SER A 138 3.58 5.21 8.33
N THR A 139 4.07 3.99 8.49
CA THR A 139 3.29 2.79 8.16
C THR A 139 1.95 2.78 8.88
N SER A 140 1.91 3.21 10.15
CA SER A 140 0.67 3.29 10.93
C SER A 140 -0.35 4.24 10.30
N SER A 141 0.10 5.44 9.86
CA SER A 141 -0.77 6.38 9.17
C SER A 141 -1.30 5.82 7.86
N LEU A 142 -0.43 5.16 7.08
CA LEU A 142 -0.83 4.54 5.82
C LEU A 142 -1.87 3.43 6.03
N LEU A 143 -1.69 2.60 7.05
CA LEU A 143 -2.65 1.54 7.41
C LEU A 143 -3.99 2.12 7.89
N GLN A 144 -3.98 3.19 8.67
CA GLN A 144 -5.20 3.89 9.07
C GLN A 144 -5.99 4.40 7.86
N GLN A 145 -5.30 4.99 6.87
CA GLN A 145 -5.94 5.44 5.64
C GLN A 145 -6.51 4.27 4.84
N LEU A 146 -5.83 3.11 4.82
CA LEU A 146 -6.34 1.91 4.16
C LEU A 146 -7.61 1.39 4.84
N LEU A 147 -7.64 1.32 6.16
CA LEU A 147 -8.83 0.89 6.91
C LEU A 147 -10.00 1.85 6.70
N MET A 148 -9.75 3.17 6.67
CA MET A 148 -10.77 4.17 6.36
C MET A 148 -11.28 4.02 4.93
N LEU A 149 -10.40 3.83 3.94
CA LEU A 149 -10.78 3.60 2.55
C LEU A 149 -11.66 2.35 2.44
N HIS A 150 -11.24 1.25 3.04
CA HIS A 150 -12.01 0.01 3.06
C HIS A 150 -13.40 0.23 3.68
N TYR A 151 -13.46 0.90 4.82
CA TYR A 151 -14.73 1.22 5.47
C TYR A 151 -15.65 2.09 4.58
N CYS A 152 -15.09 3.07 3.87
CA CYS A 152 -15.86 3.90 2.94
C CYS A 152 -16.48 3.09 1.79
N ILE A 153 -15.80 2.03 1.36
CA ILE A 153 -16.26 1.15 0.28
C ILE A 153 -17.30 0.16 0.80
N THR A 154 -16.97 -0.58 1.85
CA THR A 154 -17.72 -1.78 2.28
C THR A 154 -18.67 -1.53 3.45
N ASN A 155 -18.47 -0.43 4.19
CA ASN A 155 -19.10 -0.16 5.49
C ASN A 155 -18.77 -1.20 6.57
N GLU A 156 -17.69 -1.97 6.38
CA GLU A 156 -17.22 -2.98 7.33
C GLU A 156 -15.95 -2.49 8.04
N LYS A 157 -15.90 -2.73 9.35
CA LYS A 157 -14.72 -2.42 10.15
C LYS A 157 -13.77 -3.61 10.13
N LEU A 158 -12.53 -3.37 9.70
CA LEU A 158 -11.46 -4.35 9.75
C LEU A 158 -10.41 -3.98 10.80
N LEU A 159 -9.67 -4.98 11.23
CA LEU A 159 -8.46 -4.83 12.03
C LEU A 159 -7.24 -4.80 11.11
N VAL A 160 -6.13 -4.28 11.61
CA VAL A 160 -4.86 -4.28 10.88
C VAL A 160 -4.40 -5.70 10.55
N SER A 161 -4.76 -6.69 11.39
CA SER A 161 -4.50 -8.12 11.15
C SER A 161 -5.17 -8.68 9.89
N ASP A 162 -6.23 -8.03 9.42
CA ASP A 162 -7.01 -8.49 8.26
C ASP A 162 -6.44 -7.94 6.93
N ILE A 163 -5.45 -7.06 7.02
CA ILE A 163 -4.75 -6.50 5.87
C ILE A 163 -3.71 -7.50 5.37
N VAL A 164 -3.73 -7.75 4.07
CA VAL A 164 -2.70 -8.58 3.42
C VAL A 164 -1.50 -7.72 3.06
N PHE A 165 -0.31 -8.20 3.42
CA PHE A 165 0.96 -7.52 3.14
C PHE A 165 1.68 -8.26 2.01
N GLN A 166 1.88 -7.60 0.88
CA GLN A 166 2.77 -8.08 -0.15
C GLN A 166 4.20 -7.68 0.20
N HIS A 167 5.04 -8.68 0.43
CA HIS A 167 6.49 -8.48 0.46
C HIS A 167 7.03 -8.71 -0.95
N ASN A 168 7.69 -7.70 -1.50
CA ASN A 168 8.38 -7.88 -2.77
C ASN A 168 9.64 -8.73 -2.53
N THR A 169 9.51 -10.03 -2.71
CA THR A 169 10.62 -11.01 -2.68
C THR A 169 11.35 -11.09 -4.02
N ALA A 170 11.29 -10.04 -4.86
CA ALA A 170 12.19 -10.00 -6.01
C ALA A 170 13.62 -10.12 -5.47
N PRO A 171 14.39 -11.13 -5.90
CA PRO A 171 15.76 -11.28 -5.45
C PRO A 171 16.57 -10.09 -5.99
N LEU A 172 16.70 -9.03 -5.18
CA LEU A 172 17.85 -8.20 -5.28
C LEU A 172 18.99 -9.11 -4.83
N SER A 173 19.70 -9.67 -5.80
CA SER A 173 21.00 -10.22 -5.59
C SER A 173 21.88 -9.08 -5.05
N ASN A 174 21.84 -8.90 -3.74
CA ASN A 174 22.97 -8.41 -2.95
C ASN A 174 22.50 -8.30 -1.49
N GLU A 175 23.18 -9.03 -0.68
CA GLU A 175 23.23 -9.00 0.77
C GLU A 175 23.34 -7.52 1.23
N GLY A 176 22.35 -7.01 1.98
CA GLY A 176 22.50 -5.70 2.60
C GLY A 176 21.26 -4.99 3.11
N SER A 177 20.06 -5.40 2.77
CA SER A 177 18.85 -4.69 3.22
C SER A 177 17.96 -5.53 4.13
N THR A 178 18.47 -5.86 5.31
CA THR A 178 17.72 -6.52 6.38
C THR A 178 16.78 -5.57 7.13
N VAL A 179 17.07 -4.26 7.13
CA VAL A 179 16.40 -3.26 7.98
C VAL A 179 14.89 -3.09 7.68
N GLY A 180 14.47 -3.22 6.43
CA GLY A 180 13.05 -3.09 6.06
C GLY A 180 12.23 -4.34 6.41
N ARG A 181 12.83 -5.52 6.25
CA ARG A 181 12.21 -6.80 6.64
C ARG A 181 12.01 -6.91 8.15
N ASP A 182 13.01 -6.49 8.91
CA ASP A 182 12.96 -6.55 10.36
C ASP A 182 11.87 -5.66 10.94
N ARG A 183 11.70 -4.42 10.42
CA ARG A 183 10.66 -3.51 10.90
C ARG A 183 9.25 -4.02 10.65
N MET A 184 8.99 -4.64 9.50
CA MET A 184 7.67 -5.19 9.20
C MET A 184 7.39 -6.47 10.00
N ASN A 185 8.42 -7.29 10.24
CA ASN A 185 8.31 -8.47 11.11
C ASN A 185 8.06 -8.05 12.56
N VAL A 186 8.77 -7.01 13.05
CA VAL A 186 8.54 -6.43 14.37
C VAL A 186 7.10 -5.89 14.48
N TYR A 187 6.62 -5.13 13.49
CA TYR A 187 5.26 -4.61 13.51
C TYR A 187 4.20 -5.74 13.53
N ARG A 188 4.40 -6.80 12.75
CA ARG A 188 3.52 -7.99 12.79
C ARG A 188 3.55 -8.70 14.14
N ALA A 189 4.74 -8.85 14.70
CA ALA A 189 4.90 -9.43 16.03
C ALA A 189 4.20 -8.59 17.08
N GLU A 190 4.34 -7.25 17.06
CA GLU A 190 3.64 -6.34 17.96
C GLU A 190 2.12 -6.44 17.81
N GLN A 191 1.59 -6.49 16.58
CA GLN A 191 0.16 -6.64 16.33
C GLN A 191 -0.37 -8.02 16.77
N ALA A 192 0.41 -9.07 16.55
CA ALA A 192 0.08 -10.42 17.04
C ALA A 192 0.04 -10.46 18.58
N MET A 193 1.01 -9.84 19.23
CA MET A 193 1.04 -9.71 20.70
C MET A 193 -0.17 -8.91 21.23
N LEU A 194 -0.48 -7.78 20.61
CA LEU A 194 -1.65 -6.95 21.00
C LEU A 194 -2.97 -7.73 20.84
N ARG A 195 -3.05 -8.58 19.83
CA ARG A 195 -4.20 -9.47 19.65
C ARG A 195 -4.28 -10.51 20.76
N MET A 196 -3.18 -11.20 21.04
CA MET A 196 -3.10 -12.21 22.14
C MET A 196 -3.48 -11.60 23.47
N VAL A 197 -3.01 -10.38 23.78
CA VAL A 197 -3.38 -9.65 25.00
C VAL A 197 -4.86 -9.35 25.09
N ARG A 198 -5.49 -8.94 23.95
CA ARG A 198 -6.92 -8.66 23.91
C ARG A 198 -7.79 -9.90 24.02
N GLU A 199 -7.35 -11.01 23.45
CA GLU A 199 -8.04 -12.29 23.46
C GLU A 199 -7.78 -13.09 24.74
N GLY A 200 -6.90 -12.61 25.63
CA GLY A 200 -6.53 -13.26 26.90
C GLY A 200 -5.79 -14.58 26.68
N ASP A 201 -5.02 -14.66 25.59
CA ASP A 201 -4.27 -15.87 25.26
C ASP A 201 -3.12 -16.10 26.25
N SER A 202 -3.08 -17.30 26.84
CA SER A 202 -2.07 -17.69 27.82
C SER A 202 -0.65 -17.89 27.23
N GLN A 203 -0.52 -17.86 25.91
CA GLN A 203 0.77 -18.01 25.19
C GLN A 203 1.52 -16.68 24.99
N TYR A 204 1.05 -15.60 25.61
CA TYR A 204 1.67 -14.28 25.49
C TYR A 204 3.15 -14.27 25.93
N GLU A 205 3.48 -15.00 26.99
CA GLU A 205 4.85 -15.08 27.51
C GLU A 205 5.80 -15.83 26.57
N GLU A 206 5.32 -16.86 25.86
CA GLU A 206 6.10 -17.57 24.83
C GLU A 206 6.37 -16.69 23.61
N ALA A 207 5.41 -15.88 23.20
CA ALA A 207 5.57 -14.95 22.07
C ALA A 207 6.58 -13.83 22.37
N LEU A 208 6.67 -13.35 23.62
CA LEU A 208 7.68 -12.39 24.08
C LEU A 208 9.10 -12.97 24.04
N GLY A 209 9.27 -14.25 24.39
CA GLY A 209 10.57 -14.92 24.37
C GLY A 209 11.13 -15.16 22.94
N ALA A 210 10.27 -15.15 21.92
CA ALA A 210 10.68 -15.35 20.53
C ALA A 210 11.15 -14.05 19.83
N VAL A 211 10.99 -12.88 20.46
CA VAL A 211 11.36 -11.55 19.90
C VAL A 211 12.62 -10.97 20.58
N ALA A 212 13.09 -11.57 21.67
CA ALA A 212 14.33 -11.22 22.37
C ALA A 212 15.52 -11.98 21.80
#